data_a447346dea42f160dd890cbbf6e553dc
#
_entry.id   a447346dea42f160dd890cbbf6e553dc
#
_cell.length_a   1.000
_cell.length_b   1.000
_cell.length_c   1.000
_cell.angle_alpha   90.00
_cell.angle_beta   90.00
_cell.angle_gamma   90.00
#
_symmetry.space_group_name_H-M   'P 1'
#
loop_
_entity.id
_entity.type
_entity.pdbx_description
1 polymer ?
#
loop_
_entity_poly.entity_id
_entity_poly.type
_entity_poly.pdbx_seq_one_letter_code
_entity_poly.pdbx_strand_id
1 'polypeptide(L)'
;ACASKVIIDYLKNKARSFIFATSQAPAALAAALRAIEVLEEEPQHAQSLQHNVNFFLNALHAEGVEAYSPTAIIPVIIGDEVTALQVADELQANGVLAPAIRYPTVAKGTARLRIALMATHTETELAQTAKLIGAAIRKYKK
;
A
#
# COMPACT_ATOMS: atom_id res chain seq x y z
N ALA A 1 -12.33 6.77 -11.52
CA ALA A 1 -11.33 6.66 -12.59
C ALA A 1 -10.85 8.07 -12.95
N CYS A 2 -9.54 8.23 -13.08
CA CYS A 2 -8.91 9.48 -13.55
C CYS A 2 -8.30 9.22 -14.93
N ALA A 3 -8.69 10.02 -15.91
CA ALA A 3 -8.20 9.92 -17.29
C ALA A 3 -8.42 11.23 -18.04
N SER A 4 -8.02 11.31 -19.31
CA SER A 4 -8.30 12.46 -20.15
C SER A 4 -9.81 12.66 -20.32
N LYS A 5 -10.24 13.91 -20.58
CA LYS A 5 -11.66 14.25 -20.74
C LYS A 5 -12.36 13.34 -21.76
N VAL A 6 -11.71 13.04 -22.88
CA VAL A 6 -12.27 12.17 -23.94
C VAL A 6 -12.57 10.77 -23.42
N ILE A 7 -11.66 10.18 -22.65
CA ILE A 7 -11.85 8.85 -22.05
C ILE A 7 -12.96 8.89 -21.01
N ILE A 8 -13.01 9.92 -20.16
CA ILE A 8 -14.07 10.05 -19.16
C ILE A 8 -15.45 10.21 -19.82
N ASP A 9 -15.55 11.03 -20.85
CA ASP A 9 -16.82 11.20 -21.58
C ASP A 9 -17.25 9.92 -22.31
N TYR A 10 -16.30 9.15 -22.85
CA TYR A 10 -16.58 7.83 -23.41
C TYR A 10 -17.08 6.85 -22.33
N LEU A 11 -16.42 6.78 -21.18
CA LEU A 11 -16.83 5.90 -20.07
C LEU A 11 -18.23 6.23 -19.54
N LYS A 12 -18.58 7.51 -19.40
CA LYS A 12 -19.93 7.93 -18.99
C LYS A 12 -21.03 7.37 -19.90
N ASN A 13 -20.72 7.18 -21.18
CA ASN A 13 -21.69 6.72 -22.18
C ASN A 13 -21.60 5.22 -22.49
N LYS A 14 -20.55 4.53 -22.08
CA LYS A 14 -20.29 3.12 -22.47
C LYS A 14 -20.03 2.18 -21.29
N ALA A 15 -19.61 2.68 -20.12
CA ALA A 15 -19.34 1.82 -18.97
C ALA A 15 -20.67 1.35 -18.36
N ARG A 16 -21.03 0.09 -18.59
CA ARG A 16 -22.30 -0.49 -18.10
C ARG A 16 -22.41 -0.44 -16.58
N SER A 17 -21.31 -0.65 -15.86
CA SER A 17 -21.25 -0.53 -14.41
C SER A 17 -21.51 0.88 -13.88
N PHE A 18 -21.32 1.92 -14.70
CA PHE A 18 -21.69 3.30 -14.37
C PHE A 18 -23.13 3.60 -14.76
N ILE A 19 -23.54 3.24 -15.99
CA ILE A 19 -24.87 3.59 -16.56
C ILE A 19 -26.00 2.90 -15.79
N PHE A 20 -25.80 1.64 -15.37
CA PHE A 20 -26.82 0.83 -14.71
C PHE A 20 -26.66 0.74 -13.18
N ALA A 21 -25.75 1.54 -12.60
CA ALA A 21 -25.62 1.67 -11.15
C ALA A 21 -26.44 2.86 -10.65
N THR A 22 -26.93 2.75 -9.42
CA THR A 22 -27.49 3.89 -8.69
C THR A 22 -26.40 4.90 -8.36
N SER A 23 -26.75 6.19 -8.24
CA SER A 23 -25.83 7.24 -7.83
C SER A 23 -25.13 6.92 -6.51
N GLN A 24 -23.91 7.39 -6.37
CA GLN A 24 -23.21 7.43 -5.09
C GLN A 24 -23.93 8.39 -4.12
N ALA A 25 -23.82 8.11 -2.82
CA ALA A 25 -24.36 9.01 -1.81
C ALA A 25 -23.72 10.42 -1.94
N PRO A 26 -24.50 11.50 -1.88
CA PRO A 26 -23.97 12.87 -2.01
C PRO A 26 -22.83 13.17 -1.04
N ALA A 27 -22.89 12.68 0.19
CA ALA A 27 -21.84 12.84 1.18
C ALA A 27 -20.49 12.20 0.74
N ALA A 28 -20.54 11.03 0.10
CA ALA A 28 -19.33 10.37 -0.42
C ALA A 28 -18.72 11.14 -1.59
N LEU A 29 -19.56 11.71 -2.47
CA LEU A 29 -19.11 12.55 -3.58
C LEU A 29 -18.48 13.86 -3.06
N ALA A 30 -19.11 14.52 -2.09
CA ALA A 30 -18.57 15.73 -1.46
C ALA A 30 -17.24 15.47 -0.76
N ALA A 31 -17.12 14.36 -0.02
CA ALA A 31 -15.85 13.97 0.62
C ALA A 31 -14.74 13.70 -0.40
N ALA A 32 -15.06 13.03 -1.51
CA ALA A 32 -14.09 12.76 -2.58
C ALA A 32 -13.63 14.05 -3.27
N LEU A 33 -14.56 14.97 -3.54
CA LEU A 33 -14.23 16.28 -4.10
C LEU A 33 -13.31 17.06 -3.16
N ARG A 34 -13.69 17.17 -1.88
CA ARG A 34 -12.88 17.89 -0.88
C ARG A 34 -11.48 17.26 -0.71
N ALA A 35 -11.37 15.94 -0.78
CA ALA A 35 -10.06 15.28 -0.72
C ALA A 35 -9.13 15.69 -1.88
N ILE A 36 -9.68 15.88 -3.09
CA ILE A 36 -8.92 16.36 -4.25
C ILE A 36 -8.48 17.82 -4.03
N GLU A 37 -9.41 18.68 -3.59
CA GLU A 37 -9.11 20.09 -3.28
C GLU A 37 -7.99 20.19 -2.22
N VAL A 38 -8.07 19.40 -1.14
CA VAL A 38 -7.01 19.37 -0.11
C VAL A 38 -5.67 18.96 -0.69
N LEU A 39 -5.61 17.98 -1.59
CA LEU A 39 -4.35 17.60 -2.24
C LEU A 39 -3.77 18.71 -3.13
N GLU A 40 -4.61 19.53 -3.74
CA GLU A 40 -4.19 20.69 -4.54
C GLU A 40 -3.73 21.87 -3.66
N GLU A 41 -4.47 22.14 -2.57
CA GLU A 41 -4.19 23.21 -1.61
C GLU A 41 -2.98 22.90 -0.71
N GLU A 42 -2.78 21.60 -0.37
CA GLU A 42 -1.81 21.13 0.61
C GLU A 42 -0.90 20.03 0.03
N PRO A 43 -0.06 20.34 -0.98
CA PRO A 43 0.80 19.37 -1.66
C PRO A 43 1.84 18.69 -0.75
N GLN A 44 2.10 19.27 0.44
CA GLN A 44 3.00 18.70 1.44
C GLN A 44 2.58 17.30 1.91
N HIS A 45 1.29 16.95 1.90
CA HIS A 45 0.83 15.62 2.25
C HIS A 45 1.37 14.55 1.29
N ALA A 46 1.31 14.82 -0.02
CA ALA A 46 1.87 13.92 -1.03
C ALA A 46 3.41 13.86 -0.95
N GLN A 47 4.07 14.99 -0.68
CA GLN A 47 5.52 15.06 -0.53
C GLN A 47 6.00 14.25 0.69
N SER A 48 5.33 14.40 1.85
CA SER A 48 5.61 13.63 3.06
C SER A 48 5.43 12.13 2.83
N LEU A 49 4.37 11.73 2.12
CA LEU A 49 4.17 10.33 1.78
C LEU A 49 5.30 9.80 0.90
N GLN A 50 5.72 10.53 -0.11
CA GLN A 50 6.82 10.13 -1.00
C GLN A 50 8.16 10.05 -0.24
N HIS A 51 8.41 10.98 0.68
CA HIS A 51 9.56 10.95 1.58
C HIS A 51 9.55 9.66 2.41
N ASN A 52 8.42 9.35 3.06
CA ASN A 52 8.24 8.14 3.86
C ASN A 52 8.47 6.85 3.06
N VAL A 53 8.01 6.82 1.80
CA VAL A 53 8.26 5.67 0.89
C VAL A 53 9.75 5.48 0.67
N ASN A 54 10.46 6.54 0.31
CA ASN A 54 11.91 6.47 0.05
C ASN A 54 12.70 6.09 1.32
N PHE A 55 12.36 6.71 2.45
CA PHE A 55 12.96 6.40 3.74
C PHE A 55 12.77 4.91 4.09
N PHE A 56 11.55 4.41 3.98
CA PHE A 56 11.23 3.03 4.35
C PHE A 56 11.90 1.99 3.43
N LEU A 57 11.97 2.25 2.13
CA LEU A 57 12.70 1.39 1.19
C LEU A 57 14.19 1.30 1.55
N ASN A 58 14.82 2.42 1.88
CA ASN A 58 16.21 2.44 2.33
C ASN A 58 16.40 1.69 3.66
N ALA A 59 15.45 1.85 4.61
CA ALA A 59 15.48 1.13 5.87
C ALA A 59 15.32 -0.39 5.68
N LEU A 60 14.45 -0.84 4.78
CA LEU A 60 14.31 -2.25 4.41
C LEU A 60 15.60 -2.81 3.79
N HIS A 61 16.21 -2.07 2.86
CA HIS A 61 17.49 -2.47 2.25
C HIS A 61 18.60 -2.60 3.28
N ALA A 62 18.68 -1.70 4.28
CA ALA A 62 19.63 -1.79 5.38
C ALA A 62 19.45 -3.05 6.24
N GLU A 63 18.24 -3.59 6.32
CA GLU A 63 17.91 -4.86 6.98
C GLU A 63 18.09 -6.09 6.09
N GLY A 64 18.57 -5.92 4.84
CA GLY A 64 18.75 -6.98 3.85
C GLY A 64 17.44 -7.45 3.20
N VAL A 65 16.42 -6.60 3.22
CA VAL A 65 15.10 -6.90 2.61
C VAL A 65 14.97 -6.14 1.30
N GLU A 66 15.00 -6.88 0.19
CA GLU A 66 14.78 -6.32 -1.14
C GLU A 66 13.30 -5.96 -1.34
N ALA A 67 13.03 -4.69 -1.61
CA ALA A 67 11.70 -4.18 -1.91
C ALA A 67 11.79 -3.00 -2.87
N TYR A 68 10.80 -2.88 -3.74
CA TYR A 68 10.66 -1.74 -4.64
C TYR A 68 9.18 -1.40 -4.83
N SER A 69 8.87 -0.13 -4.81
CA SER A 69 7.56 0.38 -5.20
C SER A 69 7.66 1.85 -5.61
N PRO A 70 7.00 2.28 -6.69
CA PRO A 70 6.82 3.69 -7.02
C PRO A 70 5.64 4.33 -6.27
N THR A 71 4.98 3.59 -5.38
CA THR A 71 3.77 4.01 -4.67
C THR A 71 3.88 3.75 -3.17
N ALA A 72 2.90 4.24 -2.41
CA ALA A 72 2.80 4.01 -0.96
C ALA A 72 2.47 2.55 -0.57
N ILE A 73 2.20 1.67 -1.53
CA ILE A 73 2.00 0.25 -1.29
C ILE A 73 3.28 -0.50 -1.65
N ILE A 74 3.98 -1.01 -0.64
CA ILE A 74 5.26 -1.68 -0.81
C ILE A 74 5.08 -3.20 -0.65
N PRO A 75 5.29 -3.99 -1.72
CA PRO A 75 5.27 -5.44 -1.62
C PRO A 75 6.64 -5.95 -1.15
N VAL A 76 6.67 -6.72 -0.06
CA VAL A 76 7.84 -7.48 0.37
C VAL A 76 7.62 -8.94 0.03
N ILE A 77 8.35 -9.44 -0.97
CA ILE A 77 8.18 -10.79 -1.50
C ILE A 77 8.82 -11.80 -0.54
N ILE A 78 8.02 -12.71 0.00
CA ILE A 78 8.46 -13.80 0.86
C ILE A 78 8.64 -15.09 0.06
N GLY A 79 7.71 -15.35 -0.88
CA GLY A 79 7.69 -16.54 -1.74
C GLY A 79 6.73 -17.60 -1.21
N ASP A 80 7.10 -18.26 -0.11
CA ASP A 80 6.28 -19.30 0.51
C ASP A 80 5.09 -18.75 1.28
N GLU A 81 3.93 -19.39 1.17
CA GLU A 81 2.67 -18.92 1.76
C GLU A 81 2.65 -19.06 3.29
N VAL A 82 3.18 -20.19 3.79
CA VAL A 82 3.22 -20.47 5.24
C VAL A 82 4.17 -19.49 5.92
N THR A 83 5.34 -19.31 5.36
CA THR A 83 6.34 -18.34 5.83
C THR A 83 5.78 -16.92 5.83
N ALA A 84 5.05 -16.52 4.78
CA ALA A 84 4.45 -15.19 4.69
C ALA A 84 3.39 -14.97 5.80
N LEU A 85 2.61 -15.98 6.14
CA LEU A 85 1.65 -15.91 7.26
C LEU A 85 2.37 -15.80 8.60
N GLN A 86 3.39 -16.63 8.85
CA GLN A 86 4.17 -16.59 10.10
C GLN A 86 4.84 -15.23 10.32
N VAL A 87 5.39 -14.64 9.25
CA VAL A 87 5.97 -13.30 9.31
C VAL A 87 4.89 -12.25 9.61
N ALA A 88 3.72 -12.32 8.96
CA ALA A 88 2.63 -11.39 9.21
C ALA A 88 2.10 -11.47 10.65
N ASP A 89 1.95 -12.69 11.19
CA ASP A 89 1.50 -12.92 12.57
C ASP A 89 2.52 -12.38 13.59
N GLU A 90 3.81 -12.59 13.36
CA GLU A 90 4.89 -12.04 14.21
C GLU A 90 4.87 -10.50 14.21
N LEU A 91 4.69 -9.89 13.04
CA LEU A 91 4.58 -8.43 12.91
C LEU A 91 3.35 -7.90 13.65
N GLN A 92 2.20 -8.57 13.50
CA GLN A 92 0.97 -8.18 14.19
C GLN A 92 1.12 -8.28 15.72
N ALA A 93 1.79 -9.33 16.23
CA ALA A 93 2.08 -9.47 17.65
C ALA A 93 2.98 -8.35 18.20
N ASN A 94 3.76 -7.70 17.32
CA ASN A 94 4.59 -6.54 17.63
C ASN A 94 3.95 -5.19 17.24
N GLY A 95 2.64 -5.14 16.99
CA GLY A 95 1.89 -3.93 16.71
C GLY A 95 1.99 -3.42 15.27
N VAL A 96 2.52 -4.21 14.33
CA VAL A 96 2.64 -3.85 12.92
C VAL A 96 1.63 -4.63 12.07
N LEU A 97 0.68 -3.94 11.46
CA LEU A 97 -0.28 -4.54 10.55
C LEU A 97 0.27 -4.58 9.11
N ALA A 98 0.76 -5.73 8.70
CA ALA A 98 1.28 -6.01 7.37
C ALA A 98 0.71 -7.33 6.83
N PRO A 99 -0.49 -7.33 6.22
CA PRO A 99 -1.17 -8.54 5.82
C PRO A 99 -0.41 -9.32 4.75
N ALA A 100 -0.39 -10.65 4.90
CA ALA A 100 0.15 -11.54 3.88
C ALA A 100 -0.85 -11.72 2.72
N ILE A 101 -0.39 -11.43 1.51
CA ILE A 101 -1.12 -11.66 0.26
C ILE A 101 -0.57 -12.94 -0.39
N ARG A 102 -1.45 -13.88 -0.66
CA ARG A 102 -1.12 -15.23 -1.15
C ARG A 102 -2.08 -15.68 -2.24
N TYR A 103 -1.87 -16.87 -2.78
CA TYR A 103 -2.80 -17.49 -3.72
C TYR A 103 -4.24 -17.53 -3.13
N PRO A 104 -5.30 -17.27 -3.92
CA PRO A 104 -5.30 -17.01 -5.37
C PRO A 104 -5.09 -15.54 -5.78
N THR A 105 -4.91 -14.61 -4.83
CA THR A 105 -4.74 -13.17 -5.13
C THR A 105 -3.45 -12.89 -5.90
N VAL A 106 -2.41 -13.68 -5.64
CA VAL A 106 -1.12 -13.65 -6.35
C VAL A 106 -0.77 -15.06 -6.81
N ALA A 107 0.17 -15.21 -7.74
CA ALA A 107 0.61 -16.53 -8.23
C ALA A 107 1.25 -17.35 -7.09
N LYS A 108 1.16 -18.68 -7.18
CA LYS A 108 1.84 -19.59 -6.24
C LYS A 108 3.34 -19.31 -6.21
N GLY A 109 3.92 -19.38 -5.01
CA GLY A 109 5.35 -19.11 -4.80
C GLY A 109 5.71 -17.61 -4.83
N THR A 110 4.72 -16.71 -4.87
CA THR A 110 4.94 -15.24 -4.84
C THR A 110 4.20 -14.56 -3.71
N ALA A 111 3.95 -15.29 -2.62
CA ALA A 111 3.35 -14.73 -1.42
C ALA A 111 4.19 -13.56 -0.88
N ARG A 112 3.54 -12.54 -0.39
CA ARG A 112 4.18 -11.29 0.00
C ARG A 112 3.44 -10.60 1.14
N LEU A 113 4.16 -9.76 1.87
CA LEU A 113 3.52 -8.76 2.72
C LEU A 113 3.07 -7.57 1.87
N ARG A 114 1.92 -7.02 2.19
CA ARG A 114 1.44 -5.76 1.62
C ARG A 114 1.55 -4.67 2.67
N ILE A 115 2.54 -3.83 2.54
CA ILE A 115 2.77 -2.71 3.45
C ILE A 115 2.19 -1.46 2.82
N ALA A 116 1.32 -0.76 3.55
CA ALA A 116 0.72 0.50 3.12
C ALA A 116 1.22 1.63 4.01
N LEU A 117 1.89 2.62 3.42
CA LEU A 117 2.42 3.77 4.13
C LEU A 117 1.43 4.94 4.12
N MET A 118 1.53 5.78 5.13
CA MET A 118 0.78 7.03 5.25
C MET A 118 1.74 8.22 5.43
N ALA A 119 1.28 9.40 5.05
CA ALA A 119 2.04 10.65 5.23
C ALA A 119 2.31 10.95 6.73
N THR A 120 1.47 10.42 7.62
CA THR A 120 1.54 10.64 9.07
C THR A 120 2.48 9.69 9.80
N HIS A 121 3.02 8.66 9.14
CA HIS A 121 4.02 7.80 9.78
C HIS A 121 5.31 8.58 10.03
N THR A 122 5.91 8.36 11.20
CA THR A 122 7.20 8.95 11.56
C THR A 122 8.36 8.07 11.09
N GLU A 123 9.53 8.67 10.86
CA GLU A 123 10.74 7.91 10.49
C GLU A 123 11.13 6.88 11.57
N THR A 124 10.88 7.18 12.84
CA THR A 124 11.12 6.26 13.95
C THR A 124 10.27 5.00 13.84
N GLU A 125 8.96 5.15 13.58
CA GLU A 125 8.05 4.02 13.37
C GLU A 125 8.46 3.20 12.14
N LEU A 126 8.81 3.88 11.05
CA LEU A 126 9.23 3.23 9.81
C LEU A 126 10.54 2.45 10.00
N ALA A 127 11.54 3.03 10.68
CA ALA A 127 12.80 2.35 10.96
C ALA A 127 12.61 1.13 11.88
N GLN A 128 11.78 1.25 12.92
CA GLN A 128 11.44 0.12 13.80
C GLN A 128 10.72 -0.99 13.04
N THR A 129 9.76 -0.62 12.20
CA THR A 129 9.00 -1.56 11.36
C THR A 129 9.93 -2.31 10.40
N ALA A 130 10.87 -1.63 9.75
CA ALA A 130 11.83 -2.27 8.85
C ALA A 130 12.71 -3.31 9.59
N LYS A 131 13.18 -2.99 10.81
CA LYS A 131 13.93 -3.92 11.66
C LYS A 131 13.11 -5.15 12.03
N LEU A 132 11.84 -4.96 12.43
CA LEU A 132 10.95 -6.07 12.76
C LEU A 132 10.70 -6.98 11.54
N ILE A 133 10.50 -6.41 10.37
CA ILE A 133 10.33 -7.18 9.11
C ILE A 133 11.60 -7.98 8.81
N GLY A 134 12.78 -7.37 8.85
CA GLY A 134 14.05 -8.06 8.62
C GLY A 134 14.28 -9.20 9.61
N ALA A 135 14.01 -8.96 10.89
CA ALA A 135 14.14 -9.97 11.95
C ALA A 135 13.17 -11.15 11.74
N ALA A 136 11.89 -10.86 11.45
CA ALA A 136 10.88 -11.88 11.22
C ALA A 136 11.19 -12.72 9.96
N ILE A 137 11.64 -12.08 8.88
CA ILE A 137 12.05 -12.80 7.67
C ILE A 137 13.23 -13.74 7.97
N ARG A 138 14.28 -13.27 8.64
CA ARG A 138 15.43 -14.09 9.02
C ARG A 138 15.04 -15.26 9.93
N LYS A 139 14.04 -15.10 10.79
CA LYS A 139 13.54 -16.14 11.70
C LYS A 139 12.82 -17.27 10.97
N TYR A 140 12.01 -16.96 9.96
CA TYR A 140 11.11 -17.92 9.32
C TYR A 140 11.54 -18.36 7.91
N LYS A 141 12.36 -17.57 7.22
CA LYS A 141 12.89 -17.91 5.90
C LYS A 141 14.21 -18.65 6.06
N LYS A 142 14.15 -19.98 6.08
CA LYS A 142 15.33 -20.87 6.08
C LYS A 142 15.90 -21.06 4.69
#